data_ebb58598ad4ba1f4ce45bb4db97815c1
#
_entry.id   ebb58598ad4ba1f4ce45bb4db97815c1
#
_cell.length_a   1.000
_cell.length_b   1.000
_cell.length_c   1.000
_cell.angle_alpha   90.00
_cell.angle_beta   90.00
_cell.angle_gamma   90.00
#
_symmetry.space_group_name_H-M   'P 1'
#
loop_
_entity.id
_entity.type
_entity.pdbx_description
1 polymer ?
#
loop_
_entity_poly.entity_id
_entity_poly.type
_entity_poly.pdbx_seq_one_letter_code
_entity_poly.pdbx_strand_id
1 'polypeptide(L)'
;MERMKVMRISRQPSPVTITIDQKQLENVKCFKYLGSMLTDDGRCTCEIKSRITMAKAAFNKKKNLFTSKLELNLRKKLVKCYVWSMALYGAETWTLRATDQKRLECFAMWCSRRMEKISWTDHVRNEEVLLRVNEQRNILHEIRKGRLTRLVTSYVETAFYKKLLKER
;
A
#
# COMPACT_ATOMS: atom_id res chain seq x y z
N MET A 1 27.47 -6.92 15.44
CA MET A 1 27.96 -6.16 14.29
C MET A 1 27.00 -6.38 13.13
N GLU A 2 26.27 -5.37 12.70
CA GLU A 2 25.32 -5.49 11.59
C GLU A 2 26.10 -5.62 10.28
N ARG A 3 25.82 -6.67 9.49
CA ARG A 3 26.52 -6.87 8.20
C ARG A 3 25.98 -5.87 7.19
N MET A 4 26.85 -5.10 6.59
CA MET A 4 26.49 -4.21 5.49
C MET A 4 25.99 -5.02 4.29
N LYS A 5 24.88 -4.58 3.69
CA LYS A 5 24.19 -5.28 2.60
C LYS A 5 24.17 -4.40 1.36
N VAL A 6 24.24 -5.02 0.20
CA VAL A 6 24.11 -4.35 -1.09
C VAL A 6 22.96 -4.96 -1.90
N MET A 7 22.19 -4.12 -2.55
CA MET A 7 21.13 -4.54 -3.48
C MET A 7 21.26 -3.72 -4.75
N ARG A 8 21.35 -4.39 -5.89
CA ARG A 8 21.27 -3.77 -7.20
C ARG A 8 19.86 -3.90 -7.74
N ILE A 9 19.25 -2.79 -8.11
CA ILE A 9 17.93 -2.79 -8.79
C ILE A 9 18.20 -2.77 -10.30
N SER A 10 17.89 -3.87 -10.98
CA SER A 10 18.09 -4.02 -12.43
C SER A 10 17.08 -4.97 -13.03
N ARG A 11 16.77 -4.78 -14.33
CA ARG A 11 15.95 -5.74 -15.10
C ARG A 11 16.68 -7.07 -15.33
N GLN A 12 18.01 -7.04 -15.32
CA GLN A 12 18.86 -8.24 -15.40
C GLN A 12 19.60 -8.36 -14.07
N PRO A 13 19.20 -9.27 -13.18
CA PRO A 13 19.86 -9.45 -11.89
C PRO A 13 21.25 -10.05 -12.11
N SER A 14 22.27 -9.27 -11.88
CA SER A 14 23.66 -9.75 -11.78
C SER A 14 24.18 -9.41 -10.39
N PRO A 15 24.88 -10.33 -9.72
CA PRO A 15 25.49 -10.02 -8.44
C PRO A 15 26.54 -8.91 -8.60
N VAL A 16 26.56 -7.98 -7.67
CA VAL A 16 27.56 -6.92 -7.60
C VAL A 16 28.53 -7.27 -6.49
N THR A 17 29.81 -7.37 -6.82
CA THR A 17 30.85 -7.57 -5.82
C THR A 17 31.37 -6.21 -5.39
N ILE A 18 31.02 -5.80 -4.18
CA ILE A 18 31.54 -4.57 -3.54
C ILE A 18 32.29 -5.01 -2.28
N THR A 19 33.52 -4.55 -2.15
CA THR A 19 34.38 -4.77 -0.96
C THR A 19 34.61 -3.44 -0.28
N ILE A 20 34.42 -3.39 1.03
CA ILE A 20 34.76 -2.26 1.89
C ILE A 20 35.67 -2.81 3.02
N ASP A 21 36.82 -2.22 3.22
CA ASP A 21 37.81 -2.64 4.23
C ASP A 21 38.10 -4.15 4.15
N GLN A 22 38.39 -4.64 2.94
CA GLN A 22 38.66 -6.06 2.63
C GLN A 22 37.51 -7.03 2.96
N LYS A 23 36.29 -6.52 3.30
CA LYS A 23 35.09 -7.34 3.53
C LYS A 23 34.15 -7.20 2.37
N GLN A 24 33.75 -8.34 1.80
CA GLN A 24 32.73 -8.37 0.75
C GLN A 24 31.36 -8.13 1.35
N LEU A 25 30.56 -7.26 0.71
CA LEU A 25 29.17 -7.01 1.09
C LEU A 25 28.26 -8.16 0.68
N GLU A 26 27.26 -8.43 1.51
CA GLU A 26 26.22 -9.43 1.22
C GLU A 26 25.23 -8.91 0.19
N ASN A 27 25.08 -9.62 -0.95
CA ASN A 27 24.06 -9.33 -1.94
C ASN A 27 22.70 -9.81 -1.45
N VAL A 28 21.71 -8.91 -1.38
CA VAL A 28 20.33 -9.24 -0.96
C VAL A 28 19.35 -8.97 -2.08
N LYS A 29 18.34 -9.83 -2.22
CA LYS A 29 17.26 -9.70 -3.22
C LYS A 29 16.12 -8.81 -2.75
N CYS A 30 15.98 -8.61 -1.46
CA CYS A 30 15.01 -7.70 -0.88
C CYS A 30 15.60 -6.96 0.32
N PHE A 31 15.16 -5.74 0.50
CA PHE A 31 15.63 -4.85 1.56
C PHE A 31 14.47 -4.05 2.14
N LYS A 32 14.41 -3.96 3.47
CA LYS A 32 13.42 -3.14 4.14
C LYS A 32 13.99 -1.75 4.38
N TYR A 33 13.40 -0.74 3.75
CA TYR A 33 13.81 0.65 3.87
C TYR A 33 12.64 1.55 4.26
N LEU A 34 12.77 2.30 5.34
CA LEU A 34 11.71 3.19 5.87
C LEU A 34 10.32 2.53 5.95
N GLY A 35 10.32 1.26 6.36
CA GLY A 35 9.09 0.48 6.49
C GLY A 35 8.56 -0.14 5.19
N SER A 36 9.15 0.13 4.03
CA SER A 36 8.77 -0.44 2.74
C SER A 36 9.74 -1.54 2.30
N MET A 37 9.21 -2.57 1.62
CA MET A 37 9.99 -3.66 1.04
C MET A 37 10.44 -3.31 -0.37
N LEU A 38 11.73 -3.11 -0.56
CA LEU A 38 12.34 -2.95 -1.87
C LEU A 38 12.82 -4.32 -2.38
N THR A 39 12.67 -4.57 -3.66
CA THR A 39 13.13 -5.79 -4.33
C THR A 39 14.07 -5.46 -5.49
N ASP A 40 15.01 -6.36 -5.77
CA ASP A 40 16.02 -6.22 -6.83
C ASP A 40 15.42 -6.05 -8.24
N ASP A 41 14.19 -6.55 -8.44
CA ASP A 41 13.44 -6.42 -9.69
C ASP A 41 12.66 -5.07 -9.79
N GLY A 42 12.70 -4.22 -8.77
CA GLY A 42 12.00 -2.94 -8.69
C GLY A 42 10.47 -3.05 -8.69
N ARG A 43 9.92 -4.24 -8.36
CA ARG A 43 8.47 -4.48 -8.33
C ARG A 43 7.88 -4.21 -6.95
N CYS A 44 6.67 -3.67 -6.94
CA CYS A 44 5.96 -3.40 -5.68
C CYS A 44 5.12 -4.58 -5.18
N THR A 45 5.11 -5.71 -5.89
CA THR A 45 4.24 -6.86 -5.57
C THR A 45 4.50 -7.43 -4.17
N CYS A 46 5.76 -7.50 -3.74
CA CYS A 46 6.13 -7.98 -2.41
C CYS A 46 5.64 -7.02 -1.33
N GLU A 47 5.86 -5.73 -1.52
CA GLU A 47 5.38 -4.67 -0.62
C GLU A 47 3.85 -4.72 -0.49
N ILE A 48 3.11 -4.77 -1.61
CA ILE A 48 1.65 -4.82 -1.63
C ILE A 48 1.12 -6.03 -0.85
N LYS A 49 1.72 -7.21 -1.04
CA LYS A 49 1.35 -8.42 -0.28
C LYS A 49 1.57 -8.23 1.22
N SER A 50 2.72 -7.71 1.60
CA SER A 50 3.07 -7.43 2.99
C SER A 50 2.07 -6.46 3.63
N ARG A 51 1.77 -5.35 2.96
CA ARG A 51 0.82 -4.34 3.42
C ARG A 51 -0.59 -4.90 3.58
N ILE A 52 -1.08 -5.66 2.61
CA ILE A 52 -2.39 -6.33 2.71
C ILE A 52 -2.43 -7.28 3.92
N THR A 53 -1.37 -8.04 4.17
CA THR A 53 -1.29 -8.94 5.32
C THR A 53 -1.36 -8.18 6.63
N MET A 54 -0.59 -7.11 6.77
CA MET A 54 -0.61 -6.24 7.95
C MET A 54 -1.99 -5.61 8.17
N ALA A 55 -2.61 -5.10 7.11
CA ALA A 55 -3.95 -4.51 7.16
C ALA A 55 -5.03 -5.52 7.55
N LYS A 56 -4.96 -6.76 7.05
CA LYS A 56 -5.86 -7.85 7.47
C LYS A 56 -5.68 -8.19 8.95
N ALA A 57 -4.44 -8.25 9.44
CA ALA A 57 -4.15 -8.48 10.86
C ALA A 57 -4.74 -7.35 11.73
N ALA A 58 -4.56 -6.09 11.31
CA ALA A 58 -5.12 -4.93 12.00
C ALA A 58 -6.66 -4.94 12.02
N PHE A 59 -7.29 -5.32 10.91
CA PHE A 59 -8.74 -5.51 10.84
C PHE A 59 -9.20 -6.57 11.85
N ASN A 60 -8.55 -7.73 11.85
CA ASN A 60 -8.91 -8.83 12.76
C ASN A 60 -8.74 -8.43 14.23
N LYS A 61 -7.68 -7.70 14.58
CA LYS A 61 -7.44 -7.20 15.94
C LYS A 61 -8.57 -6.30 16.44
N LYS A 62 -9.19 -5.50 15.55
CA LYS A 62 -10.29 -4.57 15.89
C LYS A 62 -11.61 -4.97 15.23
N LYS A 63 -11.81 -6.25 14.91
CA LYS A 63 -13.00 -6.77 14.24
C LYS A 63 -14.30 -6.28 14.86
N ASN A 64 -14.39 -6.31 16.21
CA ASN A 64 -15.59 -5.90 16.93
C ASN A 64 -16.00 -4.44 16.63
N LEU A 65 -15.03 -3.54 16.44
CA LEU A 65 -15.29 -2.15 16.09
C LEU A 65 -15.92 -2.04 14.68
N PHE A 66 -15.38 -2.77 13.71
CA PHE A 66 -15.82 -2.69 12.31
C PHE A 66 -17.10 -3.47 12.02
N THR A 67 -17.48 -4.41 12.90
CA THR A 67 -18.70 -5.23 12.79
C THR A 67 -19.75 -4.87 13.84
N SER A 68 -19.56 -3.76 14.57
CA SER A 68 -20.47 -3.26 15.60
C SER A 68 -21.79 -2.74 15.01
N LYS A 69 -22.75 -2.39 15.87
CA LYS A 69 -24.02 -1.75 15.50
C LYS A 69 -23.88 -0.28 15.11
N LEU A 70 -22.64 0.25 14.96
CA LEU A 70 -22.41 1.60 14.50
C LEU A 70 -22.99 1.84 13.11
N GLU A 71 -23.35 3.09 12.82
CA GLU A 71 -23.80 3.50 11.50
C GLU A 71 -22.81 3.06 10.41
N LEU A 72 -23.33 2.57 9.29
CA LEU A 72 -22.53 2.04 8.19
C LEU A 72 -21.48 3.04 7.67
N ASN A 73 -21.88 4.32 7.56
CA ASN A 73 -20.95 5.38 7.10
C ASN A 73 -19.77 5.57 8.06
N LEU A 74 -20.01 5.48 9.35
CA LEU A 74 -18.95 5.57 10.35
C LEU A 74 -18.03 4.35 10.27
N ARG A 75 -18.59 3.13 10.16
CA ARG A 75 -17.78 1.91 9.97
C ARG A 75 -16.89 1.99 8.74
N LYS A 76 -17.43 2.48 7.61
CA LYS A 76 -16.64 2.71 6.38
C LYS A 76 -15.50 3.70 6.61
N LYS A 77 -15.76 4.83 7.25
CA LYS A 77 -14.72 5.81 7.58
C LYS A 77 -13.62 5.20 8.46
N LEU A 78 -14.00 4.43 9.48
CA LEU A 78 -13.04 3.75 10.36
C LEU A 78 -12.19 2.72 9.60
N VAL A 79 -12.78 1.92 8.71
CA VAL A 79 -12.03 0.97 7.87
C VAL A 79 -11.06 1.73 6.96
N LYS A 80 -11.48 2.81 6.30
CA LYS A 80 -10.60 3.63 5.46
C LYS A 80 -9.46 4.26 6.26
N CYS A 81 -9.76 4.90 7.38
CA CYS A 81 -8.74 5.57 8.19
C CYS A 81 -7.76 4.60 8.84
N TYR A 82 -8.20 3.42 9.28
CA TYR A 82 -7.35 2.52 10.06
C TYR A 82 -6.78 1.36 9.25
N VAL A 83 -7.55 0.76 8.36
CA VAL A 83 -7.16 -0.45 7.62
C VAL A 83 -6.54 -0.07 6.27
N TRP A 84 -7.21 0.80 5.50
CA TRP A 84 -6.69 1.22 4.20
C TRP A 84 -5.45 2.09 4.32
N SER A 85 -5.31 2.91 5.36
CA SER A 85 -4.09 3.68 5.59
C SER A 85 -2.85 2.79 5.73
N MET A 86 -2.99 1.63 6.39
CA MET A 86 -1.90 0.65 6.46
C MET A 86 -1.67 -0.06 5.12
N ALA A 87 -2.76 -0.46 4.43
CA ALA A 87 -2.66 -1.14 3.15
C ALA A 87 -2.06 -0.26 2.05
N LEU A 88 -2.33 1.03 2.09
CA LEU A 88 -1.95 2.01 1.08
C LEU A 88 -0.74 2.88 1.46
N TYR A 89 -0.04 2.54 2.54
CA TYR A 89 1.17 3.27 2.93
C TYR A 89 2.21 3.20 1.82
N GLY A 90 2.63 4.36 1.31
CA GLY A 90 3.58 4.48 0.20
C GLY A 90 3.00 4.13 -1.19
N ALA A 91 1.68 3.95 -1.31
CA ALA A 91 1.03 3.52 -2.55
C ALA A 91 1.16 4.53 -3.71
N GLU A 92 1.46 5.78 -3.39
CA GLU A 92 1.73 6.82 -4.38
C GLU A 92 2.97 6.55 -5.22
N THR A 93 3.93 5.79 -4.69
CA THR A 93 5.18 5.42 -5.38
C THR A 93 5.08 4.10 -6.14
N TRP A 94 4.00 3.32 -5.98
CA TRP A 94 3.91 1.98 -6.55
C TRP A 94 3.69 1.98 -8.06
N THR A 95 4.41 1.16 -8.77
CA THR A 95 4.13 0.80 -10.18
C THR A 95 3.16 -0.37 -10.21
N LEU A 96 1.85 -0.08 -10.24
CA LEU A 96 0.80 -1.11 -10.17
C LEU A 96 0.66 -1.85 -11.48
N ARG A 97 0.82 -3.16 -11.45
CA ARG A 97 0.46 -4.10 -12.53
C ARG A 97 -1.00 -4.54 -12.38
N ALA A 98 -1.59 -5.08 -13.44
CA ALA A 98 -2.97 -5.60 -13.40
C ALA A 98 -3.19 -6.62 -12.27
N THR A 99 -2.21 -7.50 -12.03
CA THR A 99 -2.26 -8.47 -10.94
C THR A 99 -2.28 -7.83 -9.55
N ASP A 100 -1.54 -6.73 -9.37
CA ASP A 100 -1.48 -6.00 -8.10
C ASP A 100 -2.75 -5.20 -7.87
N GLN A 101 -3.30 -4.58 -8.93
CA GLN A 101 -4.60 -3.92 -8.90
C GLN A 101 -5.70 -4.90 -8.45
N LYS A 102 -5.77 -6.08 -9.08
CA LYS A 102 -6.72 -7.12 -8.72
C LYS A 102 -6.58 -7.60 -7.27
N ARG A 103 -5.34 -7.69 -6.73
CA ARG A 103 -5.10 -8.02 -5.32
C ARG A 103 -5.67 -6.96 -4.37
N LEU A 104 -5.48 -5.68 -4.69
CA LEU A 104 -6.00 -4.58 -3.91
C LEU A 104 -7.54 -4.53 -3.96
N GLU A 105 -8.13 -4.77 -5.12
CA GLU A 105 -9.59 -4.89 -5.26
C GLU A 105 -10.16 -6.06 -4.45
N CYS A 106 -9.54 -7.24 -4.54
CA CYS A 106 -9.91 -8.39 -3.70
C CYS A 106 -9.80 -8.09 -2.21
N PHE A 107 -8.76 -7.33 -1.80
CA PHE A 107 -8.62 -6.90 -0.42
C PHE A 107 -9.74 -5.93 0.01
N ALA A 108 -10.09 -4.96 -0.82
CA ALA A 108 -11.21 -4.04 -0.56
C ALA A 108 -12.54 -4.80 -0.40
N MET A 109 -12.82 -5.75 -1.31
CA MET A 109 -14.00 -6.62 -1.23
C MET A 109 -13.99 -7.49 0.03
N TRP A 110 -12.82 -8.00 0.44
CA TRP A 110 -12.68 -8.74 1.68
C TRP A 110 -13.05 -7.89 2.90
N CYS A 111 -12.62 -6.61 2.95
CA CYS A 111 -13.00 -5.67 4.02
C CYS A 111 -14.51 -5.46 4.05
N SER A 112 -15.14 -5.21 2.89
CA SER A 112 -16.58 -4.98 2.77
C SER A 112 -17.40 -6.19 3.25
N ARG A 113 -17.06 -7.40 2.80
CA ARG A 113 -17.72 -8.64 3.25
C ARG A 113 -17.59 -8.85 4.76
N ARG A 114 -16.40 -8.63 5.32
CA ARG A 114 -16.17 -8.77 6.76
C ARG A 114 -16.95 -7.74 7.59
N MET A 115 -17.06 -6.53 7.09
CA MET A 115 -17.82 -5.45 7.74
C MET A 115 -19.32 -5.77 7.80
N GLU A 116 -19.88 -6.38 6.77
CA GLU A 116 -21.26 -6.81 6.69
C GLU A 116 -21.49 -8.25 7.21
N LYS A 117 -20.47 -8.88 7.79
CA LYS A 117 -20.53 -10.26 8.32
C LYS A 117 -20.92 -11.31 7.27
N ILE A 118 -20.71 -11.02 5.99
CA ILE A 118 -21.00 -11.94 4.89
C ILE A 118 -19.93 -13.03 4.87
N SER A 119 -20.35 -14.30 4.99
CA SER A 119 -19.47 -15.45 4.83
C SER A 119 -19.24 -15.75 3.34
N TRP A 120 -18.16 -16.45 3.04
CA TRP A 120 -17.92 -16.97 1.68
C TRP A 120 -18.95 -18.05 1.31
N THR A 121 -19.53 -18.74 2.29
CA THR A 121 -20.59 -19.73 2.12
C THR A 121 -21.95 -19.14 1.68
N ASP A 122 -22.14 -17.85 1.88
CA ASP A 122 -23.41 -17.17 1.54
C ASP A 122 -23.56 -16.93 0.04
N HIS A 123 -22.53 -17.22 -0.77
CA HIS A 123 -22.49 -17.08 -2.23
C HIS A 123 -22.99 -15.72 -2.77
N VAL A 124 -22.90 -14.65 -1.95
CA VAL A 124 -23.31 -13.30 -2.32
C VAL A 124 -22.36 -12.73 -3.39
N ARG A 125 -22.90 -12.20 -4.49
CA ARG A 125 -22.12 -11.57 -5.56
C ARG A 125 -21.45 -10.27 -5.11
N ASN A 126 -20.36 -9.88 -5.77
CA ASN A 126 -19.63 -8.65 -5.41
C ASN A 126 -20.46 -7.39 -5.57
N GLU A 127 -21.28 -7.33 -6.62
CA GLU A 127 -22.20 -6.23 -6.90
C GLU A 127 -23.20 -6.03 -5.76
N GLU A 128 -23.74 -7.11 -5.25
CA GLU A 128 -24.69 -7.08 -4.12
C GLU A 128 -24.01 -6.62 -2.82
N VAL A 129 -22.76 -7.05 -2.58
CA VAL A 129 -21.96 -6.57 -1.43
C VAL A 129 -21.74 -5.06 -1.53
N LEU A 130 -21.38 -4.55 -2.71
CA LEU A 130 -21.18 -3.11 -2.93
C LEU A 130 -22.46 -2.31 -2.74
N LEU A 131 -23.62 -2.83 -3.18
CA LEU A 131 -24.92 -2.22 -2.94
C LEU A 131 -25.25 -2.17 -1.43
N ARG A 132 -25.06 -3.26 -0.70
CA ARG A 132 -25.28 -3.31 0.76
C ARG A 132 -24.39 -2.32 1.51
N VAL A 133 -23.12 -2.23 1.11
CA VAL A 133 -22.17 -1.29 1.71
C VAL A 133 -22.41 0.14 1.20
N ASN A 134 -23.18 0.34 0.13
CA ASN A 134 -23.37 1.64 -0.54
C ASN A 134 -22.01 2.31 -0.84
N GLU A 135 -21.12 1.57 -1.49
CA GLU A 135 -19.76 2.04 -1.83
C GLU A 135 -19.53 1.91 -3.34
N GLN A 136 -19.33 3.03 -4.00
CA GLN A 136 -19.00 3.08 -5.43
C GLN A 136 -17.50 3.29 -5.68
N ARG A 137 -16.74 3.73 -4.66
CA ARG A 137 -15.33 4.07 -4.82
C ARG A 137 -14.44 2.85 -4.62
N ASN A 138 -13.66 2.55 -5.66
CA ASN A 138 -12.66 1.51 -5.63
C ASN A 138 -11.39 2.00 -4.90
N ILE A 139 -10.68 1.11 -4.22
CA ILE A 139 -9.39 1.34 -3.58
C ILE A 139 -8.36 1.96 -4.56
N LEU A 140 -8.42 1.60 -5.84
CA LEU A 140 -7.56 2.16 -6.88
C LEU A 140 -7.81 3.66 -7.12
N HIS A 141 -9.03 4.13 -6.92
CA HIS A 141 -9.35 5.54 -7.00
C HIS A 141 -8.65 6.33 -5.87
N GLU A 142 -8.61 5.79 -4.66
CA GLU A 142 -7.90 6.42 -3.54
C GLU A 142 -6.39 6.52 -3.81
N ILE A 143 -5.77 5.50 -4.41
CA ILE A 143 -4.36 5.54 -4.82
C ILE A 143 -4.12 6.64 -5.87
N ARG A 144 -4.99 6.74 -6.88
CA ARG A 144 -4.87 7.79 -7.92
C ARG A 144 -5.01 9.18 -7.32
N LYS A 145 -5.97 9.36 -6.42
CA LYS A 145 -6.17 10.63 -5.70
C LYS A 145 -4.94 11.00 -4.87
N GLY A 146 -4.38 10.07 -4.11
CA GLY A 146 -3.16 10.29 -3.32
C GLY A 146 -1.97 10.71 -4.19
N ARG A 147 -1.79 10.08 -5.35
CA ARG A 147 -0.74 10.46 -6.32
C ARG A 147 -0.91 11.88 -6.83
N LEU A 148 -2.12 12.24 -7.24
CA LEU A 148 -2.42 13.60 -7.72
C LEU A 148 -2.16 14.63 -6.64
N THR A 149 -2.62 14.39 -5.42
CA THR A 149 -2.37 15.29 -4.28
C THR A 149 -0.88 15.48 -4.05
N ARG A 150 -0.09 14.41 -4.05
CA ARG A 150 1.37 14.50 -3.86
C ARG A 150 2.07 15.27 -4.98
N LEU A 151 1.68 15.06 -6.24
CA LEU A 151 2.22 15.80 -7.37
C LEU A 151 1.92 17.29 -7.26
N VAL A 152 0.69 17.66 -6.92
CA VAL A 152 0.29 19.06 -6.72
C VAL A 152 1.08 19.69 -5.58
N THR A 153 1.19 19.01 -4.43
CA THR A 153 1.97 19.50 -3.27
C THR A 153 3.43 19.75 -3.66
N SER A 154 4.07 18.78 -4.31
CA SER A 154 5.46 18.91 -4.76
C SER A 154 5.64 20.04 -5.77
N TYR A 155 4.69 20.25 -6.68
CA TYR A 155 4.73 21.34 -7.63
C TYR A 155 4.62 22.70 -6.94
N VAL A 156 3.69 22.85 -6.00
CA VAL A 156 3.49 24.07 -5.22
C VAL A 156 4.73 24.41 -4.39
N GLU A 157 5.30 23.41 -3.70
CA GLU A 157 6.56 23.58 -2.94
C GLU A 157 7.69 24.06 -3.85
N THR A 158 7.88 23.42 -5.02
CA THR A 158 8.92 23.78 -5.97
C THR A 158 8.71 25.22 -6.52
N ALA A 159 7.47 25.59 -6.82
CA ALA A 159 7.13 26.93 -7.29
C ALA A 159 7.41 28.00 -6.20
N PHE A 160 7.07 27.69 -4.94
CA PHE A 160 7.33 28.56 -3.80
C PHE A 160 8.84 28.78 -3.59
N TYR A 161 9.65 27.71 -3.61
CA TYR A 161 11.11 27.83 -3.51
C TYR A 161 11.72 28.65 -4.65
N LYS A 162 11.25 28.45 -5.90
CA LYS A 162 11.71 29.26 -7.04
C LYS A 162 11.38 30.75 -6.89
N LYS A 163 10.24 31.08 -6.28
CA LYS A 163 9.87 32.46 -6.00
C LYS A 163 10.78 33.08 -4.95
N LEU A 164 11.02 32.38 -3.84
CA LEU A 164 11.92 32.85 -2.77
C LEU A 164 13.36 33.06 -3.25
N LEU A 165 13.85 32.26 -4.20
CA LEU A 165 15.20 32.42 -4.78
C LEU A 165 15.30 33.59 -5.76
N LYS A 166 14.18 34.09 -6.34
CA LYS A 166 14.16 35.23 -7.22
C LYS A 166 14.05 36.57 -6.48
N GLU A 167 13.59 36.55 -5.24
CA GLU A 167 13.42 37.75 -4.40
C GLU A 167 14.65 38.04 -3.53
N ARG A 168 15.76 37.27 -3.68
CA ARG A 168 17.08 37.53 -3.12
C ARG A 168 18.03 38.06 -4.19
#